data_d91a7503760352b5b5aabc5b4cda3b83
#
_entry.id   d91a7503760352b5b5aabc5b4cda3b83
#
_cell.length_a   1.000
_cell.length_b   1.000
_cell.length_c   1.000
_cell.angle_alpha   90.00
_cell.angle_beta   90.00
_cell.angle_gamma   90.00
#
_symmetry.space_group_name_H-M   'P 1'
#
loop_
_entity.id
_entity.type
_entity.pdbx_description
1 polymer ?
#
loop_
_entity_poly.entity_id
_entity_poly.type
_entity_poly.pdbx_seq_one_letter_code
_entity_poly.pdbx_strand_id
1 'polypeptide(L)'
;MMSPSEQKINEVGRRAQENANLIWNAANSLFGAFKPHEYGLVILPMCVIKRFHDCLLPTHDAVLEANKQYESFGELKVGFLKEAAGYQFYNTSQYTFSKLITDPENIEDNFRDYIVGFSDNVQQILSRMNFQAQIDRMVEAGVLY
;
A
#
# COMPACT_ATOMS: atom_id res chain seq x y z
N MET A 1 -1.43 20.27 -34.39
CA MET A 1 -2.27 19.77 -33.27
C MET A 1 -2.13 18.27 -33.21
N MET A 2 -1.85 17.75 -32.00
CA MET A 2 -1.73 16.30 -31.80
C MET A 2 -3.09 15.63 -31.83
N SER A 3 -3.18 14.43 -32.43
CA SER A 3 -4.38 13.62 -32.38
C SER A 3 -4.67 13.11 -30.94
N PRO A 4 -5.91 12.73 -30.63
CA PRO A 4 -6.22 12.14 -29.32
C PRO A 4 -5.38 10.89 -28.98
N SER A 5 -5.03 10.07 -29.98
CA SER A 5 -4.17 8.89 -29.77
C SER A 5 -2.73 9.30 -29.42
N GLU A 6 -2.18 10.32 -30.09
CA GLU A 6 -0.84 10.82 -29.77
C GLU A 6 -0.78 11.43 -28.38
N GLN A 7 -1.81 12.18 -27.98
CA GLN A 7 -1.92 12.72 -26.62
C GLN A 7 -1.95 11.63 -25.58
N LYS A 8 -2.67 10.54 -25.85
CA LYS A 8 -2.77 9.40 -24.95
C LYS A 8 -1.44 8.66 -24.81
N ILE A 9 -0.71 8.48 -25.90
CA ILE A 9 0.62 7.87 -25.90
C ILE A 9 1.59 8.72 -25.09
N ASN A 10 1.58 10.04 -25.27
CA ASN A 10 2.42 10.96 -24.53
C ASN A 10 2.10 10.94 -23.04
N GLU A 11 0.83 10.85 -22.68
CA GLU A 11 0.41 10.74 -21.27
C GLU A 11 0.91 9.44 -20.63
N VAL A 12 0.82 8.30 -21.32
CA VAL A 12 1.34 7.02 -20.83
C VAL A 12 2.86 7.09 -20.65
N GLY A 13 3.59 7.67 -21.61
CA GLY A 13 5.04 7.86 -21.53
C GLY A 13 5.44 8.73 -20.34
N ARG A 14 4.71 9.82 -20.09
CA ARG A 14 4.93 10.70 -18.95
C ARG A 14 4.73 9.97 -17.62
N ARG A 15 3.66 9.21 -17.50
CA ARG A 15 3.37 8.41 -16.29
C ARG A 15 4.44 7.35 -16.04
N ALA A 16 4.90 6.68 -17.10
CA ALA A 16 5.97 5.68 -16.99
C ALA A 16 7.26 6.33 -16.48
N GLN A 17 7.61 7.52 -16.97
CA GLN A 17 8.79 8.25 -16.50
C GLN A 17 8.66 8.69 -15.04
N GLU A 18 7.51 9.18 -14.63
CA GLU A 18 7.24 9.56 -13.24
C GLU A 18 7.36 8.36 -12.30
N ASN A 19 6.80 7.20 -12.70
CA ASN A 19 6.89 5.97 -11.92
C ASN A 19 8.33 5.46 -11.82
N ALA A 20 9.10 5.54 -12.90
CA ALA A 20 10.51 5.17 -12.90
C ALA A 20 11.31 6.06 -11.94
N ASN A 21 11.04 7.36 -11.93
CA ASN A 21 11.68 8.31 -11.01
C ASN A 21 11.35 8.01 -9.55
N LEU A 22 10.10 7.65 -9.24
CA LEU A 22 9.69 7.27 -7.89
C LEU A 22 10.43 6.02 -7.42
N ILE A 23 10.54 5.00 -8.27
CA ILE A 23 11.24 3.77 -7.95
C ILE A 23 12.75 4.05 -7.74
N TRP A 24 13.35 4.87 -8.60
CA TRP A 24 14.75 5.25 -8.48
C TRP A 24 15.02 6.00 -7.17
N ASN A 25 14.15 6.93 -6.80
CA ASN A 25 14.26 7.67 -5.55
C ASN A 25 14.12 6.75 -4.33
N ALA A 26 13.20 5.78 -4.38
CA ALA A 26 13.05 4.78 -3.33
C ALA A 26 14.33 3.92 -3.21
N ALA A 27 14.91 3.49 -4.34
CA ALA A 27 16.16 2.73 -4.35
C ALA A 27 17.31 3.54 -3.73
N ASN A 28 17.40 4.83 -4.05
CA ASN A 28 18.42 5.71 -3.45
C ASN A 28 18.27 5.81 -1.93
N SER A 29 17.04 5.83 -1.41
CA SER A 29 16.77 5.85 0.03
C SER A 29 17.27 4.58 0.73
N LEU A 30 17.33 3.46 0.00
CA LEU A 30 17.81 2.17 0.52
C LEU A 30 19.33 1.99 0.43
N PHE A 31 20.01 2.88 -0.26
CA PHE A 31 21.46 2.78 -0.46
C PHE A 31 22.20 2.80 0.88
N GLY A 32 23.10 1.84 1.05
CA GLY A 32 23.87 1.67 2.30
C GLY A 32 23.19 0.80 3.35
N ALA A 33 21.85 0.79 3.41
CA ALA A 33 21.07 -0.05 4.34
C ALA A 33 20.78 -1.43 3.75
N PHE A 34 20.59 -1.48 2.43
CA PHE A 34 20.28 -2.71 1.69
C PHE A 34 21.28 -2.86 0.53
N LYS A 35 21.58 -4.11 0.18
CA LYS A 35 22.38 -4.40 -1.04
C LYS A 35 21.48 -4.22 -2.27
N PRO A 36 22.06 -3.87 -3.47
CA PRO A 36 21.24 -3.66 -4.67
C PRO A 36 20.31 -4.82 -5.02
N HIS A 37 20.74 -6.07 -4.83
CA HIS A 37 19.90 -7.23 -5.11
C HIS A 37 18.75 -7.42 -4.11
N GLU A 38 18.77 -6.69 -2.99
CA GLU A 38 17.73 -6.72 -1.98
C GLU A 38 16.66 -5.65 -2.18
N TYR A 39 16.88 -4.68 -3.06
CA TYR A 39 15.95 -3.58 -3.29
C TYR A 39 14.57 -4.08 -3.72
N GLY A 40 14.52 -5.09 -4.58
CA GLY A 40 13.25 -5.69 -5.01
C GLY A 40 12.45 -6.31 -3.88
N LEU A 41 13.09 -6.79 -2.82
CA LEU A 41 12.42 -7.36 -1.65
C LEU A 41 11.63 -6.32 -0.86
N VAL A 42 11.98 -5.05 -0.99
CA VAL A 42 11.29 -3.93 -0.33
C VAL A 42 10.38 -3.20 -1.32
N ILE A 43 10.89 -2.86 -2.50
CA ILE A 43 10.19 -2.02 -3.48
C ILE A 43 8.96 -2.74 -4.03
N LEU A 44 9.04 -4.04 -4.36
CA LEU A 44 7.89 -4.76 -4.91
C LEU A 44 6.71 -4.83 -3.95
N PRO A 45 6.88 -5.26 -2.68
CA PRO A 45 5.77 -5.22 -1.73
C PRO A 45 5.22 -3.81 -1.50
N MET A 46 6.08 -2.80 -1.43
CA MET A 46 5.63 -1.42 -1.25
C MET A 46 4.81 -0.92 -2.43
N CYS A 47 5.19 -1.27 -3.66
CA CYS A 47 4.41 -0.95 -4.85
C CYS A 47 3.03 -1.62 -4.81
N VAL A 48 2.96 -2.89 -4.40
CA VAL A 48 1.70 -3.63 -4.26
C VAL A 48 0.81 -2.97 -3.20
N ILE A 49 1.36 -2.64 -2.04
CA ILE A 49 0.63 -1.98 -0.95
C ILE A 49 0.12 -0.61 -1.41
N LYS A 50 0.95 0.17 -2.07
CA LYS A 50 0.57 1.49 -2.59
C LYS A 50 -0.57 1.36 -3.60
N ARG A 51 -0.53 0.38 -4.47
CA ARG A 51 -1.59 0.13 -5.44
C ARG A 51 -2.90 -0.23 -4.74
N PHE A 52 -2.87 -1.13 -3.76
CA PHE A 52 -4.04 -1.48 -2.98
C PHE A 52 -4.58 -0.27 -2.22
N HIS A 53 -3.70 0.51 -1.61
CA HIS A 53 -4.08 1.75 -0.91
C HIS A 53 -4.83 2.70 -1.84
N ASP A 54 -4.28 2.97 -3.02
CA ASP A 54 -4.86 3.93 -3.96
C ASP A 54 -6.19 3.43 -4.54
N CYS A 55 -6.32 2.11 -4.77
CA CYS A 55 -7.59 1.52 -5.19
C CYS A 55 -8.68 1.64 -4.11
N LEU A 56 -8.30 1.50 -2.84
CA LEU A 56 -9.25 1.49 -1.72
C LEU A 56 -9.56 2.89 -1.18
N LEU A 57 -8.73 3.88 -1.48
CA LEU A 57 -8.87 5.22 -0.90
C LEU A 57 -10.25 5.85 -1.13
N PRO A 58 -10.85 5.81 -2.34
CA PRO A 58 -12.17 6.42 -2.57
C PRO A 58 -13.30 5.81 -1.74
N THR A 59 -13.17 4.55 -1.32
CA THR A 59 -14.20 3.84 -0.54
C THR A 59 -13.78 3.56 0.90
N HIS A 60 -12.68 4.16 1.36
CA HIS A 60 -12.11 3.91 2.69
C HIS A 60 -13.12 4.15 3.81
N ASP A 61 -13.81 5.31 3.78
CA ASP A 61 -14.80 5.65 4.80
C ASP A 61 -15.99 4.68 4.79
N ALA A 62 -16.44 4.26 3.60
CA ALA A 62 -17.52 3.29 3.46
C ALA A 62 -17.14 1.92 4.08
N VAL A 63 -15.90 1.49 3.91
CA VAL A 63 -15.38 0.24 4.50
C VAL A 63 -15.34 0.35 6.03
N LEU A 64 -14.86 1.47 6.57
CA LEU A 64 -14.80 1.70 8.02
C LEU A 64 -16.20 1.68 8.63
N GLU A 65 -17.17 2.31 7.99
CA GLU A 65 -18.55 2.32 8.44
C GLU A 65 -19.16 0.93 8.39
N ALA A 66 -18.97 0.20 7.31
CA ALA A 66 -19.42 -1.19 7.17
C ALA A 66 -18.80 -2.10 8.22
N ASN A 67 -17.53 -1.89 8.55
CA ASN A 67 -16.84 -2.65 9.59
C ASN A 67 -17.51 -2.49 10.95
N LYS A 68 -17.94 -1.28 11.29
CA LYS A 68 -18.68 -1.02 12.52
C LYS A 68 -20.10 -1.59 12.49
N GLN A 69 -20.81 -1.40 11.38
CA GLN A 69 -22.21 -1.80 11.22
C GLN A 69 -22.38 -3.32 11.25
N TYR A 70 -21.46 -4.07 10.67
CA TYR A 70 -21.55 -5.53 10.53
C TYR A 70 -20.60 -6.28 11.46
N GLU A 71 -20.10 -5.66 12.50
CA GLU A 71 -19.12 -6.22 13.44
C GLU A 71 -19.59 -7.54 14.05
N SER A 72 -20.89 -7.68 14.33
CA SER A 72 -21.46 -8.87 14.96
C SER A 72 -21.77 -10.01 13.98
N PHE A 73 -21.55 -9.83 12.67
CA PHE A 73 -21.95 -10.79 11.64
C PHE A 73 -20.91 -11.88 11.37
N GLY A 74 -19.78 -11.88 12.05
CA GLY A 74 -18.74 -12.91 11.92
C GLY A 74 -18.21 -13.00 10.49
N GLU A 75 -18.20 -14.21 9.92
CA GLU A 75 -17.68 -14.46 8.58
C GLU A 75 -18.48 -13.75 7.47
N LEU A 76 -19.77 -13.49 7.67
CA LEU A 76 -20.59 -12.76 6.70
C LEU A 76 -20.13 -11.32 6.50
N LYS A 77 -19.45 -10.74 7.48
CA LYS A 77 -18.86 -9.41 7.42
C LYS A 77 -17.91 -9.24 6.23
N VAL A 78 -17.15 -10.28 5.90
CA VAL A 78 -16.19 -10.23 4.78
C VAL A 78 -16.87 -9.86 3.47
N GLY A 79 -18.02 -10.45 3.16
CA GLY A 79 -18.79 -10.13 1.95
C GLY A 79 -19.24 -8.68 1.93
N PHE A 80 -19.73 -8.15 3.04
CA PHE A 80 -20.16 -6.75 3.15
C PHE A 80 -18.98 -5.78 3.01
N LEU A 81 -17.82 -6.12 3.56
CA LEU A 81 -16.62 -5.28 3.43
C LEU A 81 -16.12 -5.24 1.98
N LYS A 82 -16.12 -6.35 1.28
CA LYS A 82 -15.76 -6.42 -0.15
C LYS A 82 -16.72 -5.58 -0.99
N GLU A 83 -18.01 -5.65 -0.71
CA GLU A 83 -19.01 -4.85 -1.42
C GLU A 83 -18.80 -3.35 -1.17
N ALA A 84 -18.57 -2.95 0.06
CA ALA A 84 -18.30 -1.56 0.41
C ALA A 84 -17.02 -1.03 -0.25
N ALA A 85 -15.98 -1.86 -0.32
CA ALA A 85 -14.72 -1.50 -0.96
C ALA A 85 -14.81 -1.43 -2.48
N GLY A 86 -15.72 -2.18 -3.09
CA GLY A 86 -15.82 -2.30 -4.55
C GLY A 86 -14.77 -3.21 -5.17
N TYR A 87 -14.07 -4.01 -4.39
CA TYR A 87 -13.02 -4.95 -4.81
C TYR A 87 -13.14 -6.27 -4.04
N GLN A 88 -12.39 -7.28 -4.46
CA GLN A 88 -12.31 -8.56 -3.75
C GLN A 88 -11.33 -8.52 -2.55
N PHE A 89 -10.88 -7.35 -2.19
CA PHE A 89 -10.01 -7.09 -1.04
C PHE A 89 -10.42 -5.78 -0.36
N TYR A 90 -9.99 -5.59 0.89
CA TYR A 90 -10.31 -4.40 1.68
C TYR A 90 -9.25 -4.16 2.74
N ASN A 91 -9.34 -3.00 3.41
CA ASN A 91 -8.54 -2.70 4.60
C ASN A 91 -9.44 -2.02 5.64
N THR A 92 -9.43 -2.51 6.87
CA THR A 92 -10.25 -2.00 7.96
C THR A 92 -9.51 -1.02 8.87
N SER A 93 -8.24 -0.73 8.61
CA SER A 93 -7.46 0.23 9.38
C SER A 93 -7.99 1.65 9.16
N GLN A 94 -7.93 2.47 10.19
CA GLN A 94 -8.25 3.89 10.09
C GLN A 94 -7.17 4.69 9.35
N TYR A 95 -5.99 4.12 9.14
CA TYR A 95 -4.87 4.82 8.54
C TYR A 95 -4.94 4.86 7.02
N THR A 96 -4.45 5.98 6.47
CA THR A 96 -4.09 6.14 5.07
C THR A 96 -2.62 6.54 5.03
N PHE A 97 -1.99 6.55 3.86
CA PHE A 97 -0.60 7.00 3.76
C PHE A 97 -0.44 8.44 4.24
N SER A 98 -1.42 9.30 3.93
CA SER A 98 -1.40 10.68 4.41
C SER A 98 -1.40 10.78 5.94
N LYS A 99 -2.18 9.93 6.62
CA LYS A 99 -2.21 9.89 8.09
C LYS A 99 -0.94 9.31 8.67
N LEU A 100 -0.35 8.28 8.01
CA LEU A 100 0.90 7.67 8.47
C LEU A 100 2.04 8.67 8.51
N ILE A 101 2.20 9.48 7.48
CA ILE A 101 3.30 10.44 7.40
C ILE A 101 3.14 11.65 8.32
N THR A 102 1.96 11.89 8.88
CA THR A 102 1.73 12.98 9.83
C THR A 102 2.24 12.67 11.24
N ASP A 103 2.59 11.41 11.52
CA ASP A 103 3.06 10.98 12.84
C ASP A 103 4.34 10.13 12.69
N PRO A 104 5.47 10.76 12.39
CA PRO A 104 6.73 10.03 12.15
C PRO A 104 7.23 9.23 13.35
N GLU A 105 6.94 9.68 14.57
CA GLU A 105 7.41 9.01 15.80
C GLU A 105 6.78 7.65 16.00
N ASN A 106 5.54 7.47 15.56
CA ASN A 106 4.77 6.23 15.70
C ASN A 106 4.58 5.51 14.36
N ILE A 107 5.35 5.86 13.33
CA ILE A 107 5.12 5.34 11.99
C ILE A 107 5.25 3.81 11.91
N GLU A 108 6.15 3.22 12.68
CA GLU A 108 6.30 1.75 12.72
C GLU A 108 5.01 1.07 13.19
N ASP A 109 4.54 1.46 14.37
CA ASP A 109 3.35 0.84 14.96
C ASP A 109 2.10 1.10 14.11
N ASN A 110 1.97 2.33 13.62
CA ASN A 110 0.83 2.73 12.81
C ASN A 110 0.84 2.02 11.45
N PHE A 111 2.00 1.85 10.84
CA PHE A 111 2.14 1.14 9.57
C PHE A 111 1.87 -0.36 9.72
N ARG A 112 2.37 -0.99 10.79
CA ARG A 112 2.07 -2.39 11.08
C ARG A 112 0.59 -2.59 11.33
N ASP A 113 -0.06 -1.68 12.04
CA ASP A 113 -1.51 -1.69 12.25
C ASP A 113 -2.27 -1.57 10.93
N TYR A 114 -1.82 -0.69 10.05
CA TYR A 114 -2.38 -0.56 8.70
C TYR A 114 -2.30 -1.87 7.91
N ILE A 115 -1.15 -2.54 7.94
CA ILE A 115 -0.95 -3.82 7.24
C ILE A 115 -1.89 -4.91 7.79
N VAL A 116 -2.04 -4.99 9.10
CA VAL A 116 -2.93 -5.96 9.75
C VAL A 116 -4.40 -5.74 9.36
N GLY A 117 -4.78 -4.52 9.00
CA GLY A 117 -6.13 -4.20 8.56
C GLY A 117 -6.53 -4.75 7.20
N PHE A 118 -5.57 -5.20 6.38
CA PHE A 118 -5.89 -5.80 5.08
C PHE A 118 -6.65 -7.11 5.21
N SER A 119 -7.49 -7.40 4.21
CA SER A 119 -8.19 -8.68 4.11
C SER A 119 -7.21 -9.87 4.05
N ASP A 120 -7.68 -11.07 4.41
CA ASP A 120 -6.84 -12.26 4.51
C ASP A 120 -6.10 -12.60 3.22
N ASN A 121 -6.73 -12.40 2.07
CA ASN A 121 -6.08 -12.66 0.78
C ASN A 121 -4.87 -11.75 0.55
N VAL A 122 -4.93 -10.48 0.95
CA VAL A 122 -3.79 -9.56 0.89
C VAL A 122 -2.73 -9.95 1.92
N GLN A 123 -3.13 -10.35 3.13
CA GLN A 123 -2.21 -10.83 4.17
C GLN A 123 -1.39 -12.01 3.67
N GLN A 124 -2.02 -12.95 2.95
CA GLN A 124 -1.32 -14.10 2.37
C GLN A 124 -0.28 -13.68 1.34
N ILE A 125 -0.61 -12.71 0.48
CA ILE A 125 0.32 -12.19 -0.52
C ILE A 125 1.55 -11.58 0.17
N LEU A 126 1.34 -10.73 1.17
CA LEU A 126 2.43 -10.07 1.90
C LEU A 126 3.28 -11.05 2.70
N SER A 127 2.65 -12.08 3.27
CA SER A 127 3.37 -13.16 3.96
C SER A 127 4.30 -13.92 3.02
N ARG A 128 3.85 -14.22 1.80
CA ARG A 128 4.68 -14.89 0.79
C ARG A 128 5.86 -14.03 0.35
N MET A 129 5.74 -12.71 0.41
CA MET A 129 6.80 -11.76 0.15
C MET A 129 7.74 -11.55 1.35
N ASN A 130 7.46 -12.18 2.49
CA ASN A 130 8.19 -12.02 3.74
C ASN A 130 8.33 -10.55 4.15
N PHE A 131 7.25 -9.79 4.00
CA PHE A 131 7.29 -8.35 4.13
C PHE A 131 7.52 -7.87 5.55
N GLN A 132 7.07 -8.62 6.57
CA GLN A 132 7.31 -8.25 7.98
C GLN A 132 8.81 -8.14 8.28
N ALA A 133 9.61 -9.07 7.75
CA ALA A 133 11.06 -9.01 7.90
C ALA A 133 11.65 -7.78 7.22
N GLN A 134 11.09 -7.34 6.09
CA GLN A 134 11.55 -6.14 5.40
C GLN A 134 11.19 -4.87 6.19
N ILE A 135 10.03 -4.83 6.84
CA ILE A 135 9.68 -3.72 7.76
C ILE A 135 10.69 -3.64 8.89
N ASP A 136 11.04 -4.77 9.52
CA ASP A 136 12.02 -4.81 10.60
C ASP A 136 13.36 -4.21 10.15
N ARG A 137 13.83 -4.58 8.97
CA ARG A 137 15.08 -4.05 8.40
C ARG A 137 15.01 -2.55 8.11
N MET A 138 13.89 -2.07 7.58
CA MET A 138 13.69 -0.64 7.32
C MET A 138 13.68 0.18 8.61
N VAL A 139 13.08 -0.35 9.66
CA VAL A 139 13.06 0.31 10.98
C VAL A 139 14.47 0.40 11.55
N GLU A 140 15.24 -0.69 11.55
CA GLU A 140 16.63 -0.70 12.02
C GLU A 140 17.50 0.29 11.26
N ALA A 141 17.27 0.43 9.97
CA ALA A 141 18.03 1.34 9.12
C ALA A 141 17.54 2.80 9.15
N GLY A 142 16.40 3.06 9.79
CA GLY A 142 15.80 4.40 9.86
C GLY A 142 15.22 4.91 8.54
N VAL A 143 14.83 4.01 7.63
CA VAL A 143 14.33 4.36 6.29
C VAL A 143 12.84 4.08 6.07
N LEU A 144 12.10 3.70 7.12
CA LEU A 144 10.66 3.39 7.00
C LEU A 144 9.84 4.63 6.62
N TYR A 145 10.14 5.77 7.19
CA TYR A 145 9.48 7.05 6.89
C TYR A 145 9.84 7.54 5.48
#